data_a6031ad15a17a35c23c1282654fd7f22
#
_entry.id   a6031ad15a17a35c23c1282654fd7f22
#
_cell.length_a   1.000
_cell.length_b   1.000
_cell.length_c   1.000
_cell.angle_alpha   90.00
_cell.angle_beta   90.00
_cell.angle_gamma   90.00
#
_symmetry.space_group_name_H-M   'P 1'
#
loop_
_entity.id
_entity.type
_entity.pdbx_description
1 polymer ?
#
loop_
_entity_poly.entity_id
_entity_poly.type
_entity_poly.pdbx_seq_one_letter_code
_entity_poly.pdbx_strand_id
1 'polypeptide(L)'
;MEKPPAIKTDTPGNKFVLNADRLGSYGAGSPVYNKGIEVGEVLQTEPNQDLKTIDVHIFVNAPHDKTVHRNSRFWDVSGINVSLDANGMQIRTESLTSLLIGDIAFETPANLGDEPESAAGDRFLLYESREEIKETSYSTKLKFILYFENSVRGLKIGAPVEFRGIKVGSVVDVKLEFDAATSELRIPILIEVEPGRLTLKRAFRLNTLKVRS
;
A
#
# COMPACT_ATOMS: atom_id res chain seq x y z
N MET A 1 16.41 27.64 22.29
CA MET A 1 16.17 26.79 21.10
C MET A 1 17.46 26.01 20.88
N GLU A 2 17.47 24.75 21.27
CA GLU A 2 18.61 23.87 21.11
C GLU A 2 18.63 23.37 19.68
N LYS A 3 19.75 23.53 18.99
CA LYS A 3 19.95 23.11 17.60
C LYS A 3 19.98 21.58 17.61
N PRO A 4 19.19 20.88 16.76
CA PRO A 4 19.25 19.43 16.71
C PRO A 4 20.69 18.97 16.45
N PRO A 5 21.12 17.83 17.03
CA PRO A 5 22.47 17.35 16.88
C PRO A 5 22.77 17.13 15.40
N ALA A 6 23.84 17.76 14.93
CA ALA A 6 24.32 17.54 13.57
C ALA A 6 24.68 16.05 13.42
N ILE A 7 24.09 15.40 12.41
CA ILE A 7 24.47 14.03 12.02
C ILE A 7 25.99 14.01 11.89
N LYS A 8 26.64 13.08 12.56
CA LYS A 8 28.06 12.83 12.32
C LYS A 8 28.20 12.49 10.83
N THR A 9 28.89 13.33 10.10
CA THR A 9 29.00 13.31 8.62
C THR A 9 29.64 12.01 8.09
N ASP A 10 30.06 11.10 8.97
CA ASP A 10 30.78 9.85 8.66
C ASP A 10 29.97 8.57 8.92
N THR A 11 28.67 8.66 9.24
CA THR A 11 27.86 7.44 9.42
C THR A 11 27.48 6.89 8.03
N PRO A 12 27.92 5.66 7.66
CA PRO A 12 27.53 5.08 6.39
C PRO A 12 26.04 4.75 6.38
N GLY A 13 25.38 5.02 5.25
CA GLY A 13 23.95 4.81 5.06
C GLY A 13 23.37 5.71 3.98
N ASN A 14 22.07 5.63 3.77
CA ASN A 14 21.36 6.37 2.75
C ASN A 14 20.22 7.22 3.33
N LYS A 15 19.99 8.38 2.67
CA LYS A 15 18.84 9.26 2.94
C LYS A 15 17.72 8.92 1.99
N PHE A 16 16.49 8.93 2.51
CA PHE A 16 15.27 8.76 1.74
C PHE A 16 14.26 9.85 2.11
N VAL A 17 13.28 10.08 1.26
CA VAL A 17 12.21 11.04 1.48
C VAL A 17 10.88 10.31 1.52
N LEU A 18 10.14 10.49 2.61
CA LEU A 18 8.80 9.95 2.74
C LEU A 18 7.80 11.07 2.54
N ASN A 19 6.77 10.84 1.75
CA ASN A 19 5.69 11.78 1.53
C ASN A 19 4.47 11.37 2.34
N ALA A 20 4.03 12.23 3.25
CA ALA A 20 2.88 12.01 4.14
C ALA A 20 1.77 13.02 3.84
N ASP A 21 0.52 12.60 3.92
CA ASP A 21 -0.62 13.50 3.75
C ASP A 21 -0.77 14.50 4.90
N ARG A 22 -0.29 14.12 6.08
CA ARG A 22 -0.30 14.97 7.29
C ARG A 22 0.93 14.72 8.16
N LEU A 23 1.24 15.66 9.03
CA LEU A 23 2.27 15.49 10.06
C LEU A 23 1.74 14.55 11.15
N GLY A 24 2.45 13.43 11.37
CA GLY A 24 2.23 12.52 12.48
C GLY A 24 2.92 12.98 13.77
N SER A 25 3.09 12.05 14.72
CA SER A 25 3.79 12.34 15.99
C SER A 25 5.32 12.30 15.85
N TYR A 26 5.83 11.92 14.68
CA TYR A 26 7.27 11.84 14.38
C TYR A 26 7.86 13.22 14.11
N GLY A 27 9.14 13.38 14.46
CA GLY A 27 9.94 14.57 14.23
C GLY A 27 11.41 14.25 14.16
N ALA A 28 12.27 15.27 14.09
CA ALA A 28 13.72 15.06 14.07
C ALA A 28 14.18 14.22 15.27
N GLY A 29 14.94 13.14 15.00
CA GLY A 29 15.40 12.17 15.99
C GLY A 29 14.41 11.04 16.29
N SER A 30 13.23 11.01 15.66
CA SER A 30 12.33 9.86 15.77
C SER A 30 12.96 8.64 15.10
N PRO A 31 12.91 7.46 15.74
CA PRO A 31 13.54 6.26 15.20
C PRO A 31 12.80 5.68 13.99
N VAL A 32 13.58 5.05 13.10
CA VAL A 32 13.08 4.28 11.96
C VAL A 32 13.37 2.81 12.18
N TYR A 33 12.33 1.97 12.09
CA TYR A 33 12.41 0.54 12.35
C TYR A 33 12.26 -0.31 11.10
N ASN A 34 13.02 -1.41 11.06
CA ASN A 34 12.79 -2.52 10.14
C ASN A 34 12.69 -3.81 10.96
N LYS A 35 11.57 -4.54 10.81
CA LYS A 35 11.31 -5.79 11.56
C LYS A 35 11.51 -5.66 13.08
N GLY A 36 11.19 -4.50 13.66
CA GLY A 36 11.33 -4.23 15.10
C GLY A 36 12.75 -3.86 15.56
N ILE A 37 13.69 -3.72 14.62
CA ILE A 37 15.06 -3.26 14.90
C ILE A 37 15.16 -1.81 14.47
N GLU A 38 15.67 -0.94 15.33
CA GLU A 38 16.00 0.43 14.98
C GLU A 38 17.15 0.45 13.98
N VAL A 39 16.91 1.03 12.82
CA VAL A 39 17.84 1.04 11.69
C VAL A 39 18.19 2.44 11.21
N GLY A 40 17.56 3.46 11.77
CA GLY A 40 17.76 4.84 11.35
C GLY A 40 16.93 5.83 12.14
N GLU A 41 16.91 7.05 11.67
CA GLU A 41 16.21 8.17 12.31
C GLU A 41 15.60 9.14 11.30
N VAL A 42 14.60 9.89 11.76
CA VAL A 42 14.06 11.06 11.05
C VAL A 42 15.02 12.22 11.19
N LEU A 43 15.40 12.83 10.07
CA LEU A 43 16.30 13.98 10.05
C LEU A 43 15.55 15.29 10.22
N GLN A 44 14.50 15.46 9.44
CA GLN A 44 13.66 16.66 9.43
C GLN A 44 12.32 16.37 8.77
N THR A 45 11.36 17.24 9.05
CA THR A 45 10.05 17.28 8.41
C THR A 45 9.81 18.65 7.85
N GLU A 46 9.31 18.76 6.63
CA GLU A 46 9.01 20.05 5.99
C GLU A 46 7.77 19.93 5.08
N PRO A 47 6.99 21.01 4.97
CA PRO A 47 5.89 21.04 4.00
C PRO A 47 6.44 20.88 2.58
N ASN A 48 5.75 20.10 1.74
CA ASN A 48 6.08 20.02 0.32
C ASN A 48 5.79 21.36 -0.37
N GLN A 49 6.37 21.58 -1.54
CA GLN A 49 6.24 22.83 -2.32
C GLN A 49 4.79 23.20 -2.65
N ASP A 50 3.91 22.22 -2.78
CA ASP A 50 2.48 22.44 -3.04
C ASP A 50 1.67 22.71 -1.75
N LEU A 51 2.30 22.65 -0.56
CA LEU A 51 1.72 22.80 0.77
C LEU A 51 0.55 21.81 1.07
N LYS A 52 0.43 20.73 0.31
CA LYS A 52 -0.61 19.72 0.50
C LYS A 52 -0.13 18.50 1.27
N THR A 53 1.15 18.22 1.19
CA THR A 53 1.78 17.06 1.80
C THR A 53 3.01 17.47 2.59
N ILE A 54 3.51 16.55 3.40
CA ILE A 54 4.71 16.73 4.24
C ILE A 54 5.80 15.81 3.71
N ASP A 55 6.98 16.35 3.47
CA ASP A 55 8.17 15.59 3.19
C ASP A 55 8.92 15.30 4.50
N VAL A 56 9.12 14.02 4.76
CA VAL A 56 9.83 13.50 5.92
C VAL A 56 11.15 12.92 5.46
N HIS A 57 12.24 13.57 5.80
CA HIS A 57 13.57 13.13 5.46
C HIS A 57 14.06 12.14 6.52
N ILE A 58 14.40 10.93 6.11
CA ILE A 58 14.93 9.89 7.00
C ILE A 58 16.34 9.51 6.59
N PHE A 59 17.09 8.99 7.55
CA PHE A 59 18.37 8.34 7.34
C PHE A 59 18.28 6.89 7.78
N VAL A 60 18.75 5.97 6.94
CA VAL A 60 18.84 4.55 7.27
C VAL A 60 20.32 4.16 7.27
N ASN A 61 20.76 3.65 8.41
CA ASN A 61 22.15 3.25 8.62
C ASN A 61 22.54 2.02 7.79
N ALA A 62 23.77 1.98 7.29
CA ALA A 62 24.32 0.76 6.74
C ALA A 62 24.51 -0.31 7.84
N PRO A 63 24.31 -1.60 7.52
CA PRO A 63 23.98 -2.16 6.21
C PRO A 63 22.48 -2.21 5.89
N HIS A 64 21.62 -1.65 6.76
CA HIS A 64 20.16 -1.74 6.64
C HIS A 64 19.60 -0.89 5.48
N ASP A 65 20.35 0.13 5.04
CA ASP A 65 20.00 0.93 3.87
C ASP A 65 19.80 0.09 2.60
N LYS A 66 20.52 -1.02 2.47
CA LYS A 66 20.39 -2.00 1.37
C LYS A 66 19.10 -2.83 1.44
N THR A 67 18.40 -2.82 2.58
CA THR A 67 17.11 -3.50 2.70
C THR A 67 15.95 -2.65 2.19
N VAL A 68 16.20 -1.38 1.86
CA VAL A 68 15.23 -0.49 1.26
C VAL A 68 15.22 -0.70 -0.26
N HIS A 69 14.12 -1.19 -0.79
CA HIS A 69 13.89 -1.44 -2.21
C HIS A 69 12.77 -0.53 -2.71
N ARG A 70 12.60 -0.41 -4.03
CA ARG A 70 11.56 0.44 -4.62
C ARG A 70 10.14 0.08 -4.20
N ASN A 71 9.91 -1.17 -3.82
CA ASN A 71 8.64 -1.66 -3.32
C ASN A 71 8.53 -1.63 -1.78
N SER A 72 9.51 -1.06 -1.07
CA SER A 72 9.45 -0.87 0.39
C SER A 72 8.27 0.03 0.75
N ARG A 73 7.62 -0.28 1.86
CA ARG A 73 6.46 0.42 2.35
C ARG A 73 6.71 0.91 3.76
N PHE A 74 6.49 2.21 3.95
CA PHE A 74 6.73 2.91 5.21
C PHE A 74 5.40 3.28 5.85
N TRP A 75 5.27 3.15 7.17
CA TRP A 75 4.08 3.56 7.91
C TRP A 75 4.43 4.20 9.25
N ASP A 76 3.52 5.02 9.74
CA ASP A 76 3.56 5.60 11.07
C ASP A 76 3.17 4.52 12.09
N VAL A 77 4.06 4.27 13.08
CA VAL A 77 3.83 3.31 14.18
C VAL A 77 3.22 4.00 15.38
N SER A 78 3.26 5.35 15.41
CA SER A 78 2.70 6.14 16.48
C SER A 78 1.17 6.09 16.43
N GLY A 79 0.56 5.40 17.36
CA GLY A 79 -0.89 5.38 17.48
C GLY A 79 -1.43 4.16 18.22
N ILE A 80 -2.63 4.32 18.75
CA ILE A 80 -3.43 3.21 19.27
C ILE A 80 -4.21 2.65 18.07
N ASN A 81 -3.81 1.49 17.57
CA ASN A 81 -4.59 0.79 16.55
C ASN A 81 -5.81 0.16 17.21
N VAL A 82 -6.97 0.78 16.97
CA VAL A 82 -8.27 0.22 17.37
C VAL A 82 -8.88 -0.43 16.14
N SER A 83 -8.92 -1.76 16.09
CA SER A 83 -9.65 -2.48 15.06
C SER A 83 -10.94 -3.07 15.62
N LEU A 84 -12.03 -2.89 14.89
CA LEU A 84 -13.32 -3.51 15.16
C LEU A 84 -13.50 -4.64 14.16
N ASP A 85 -13.47 -5.88 14.64
CA ASP A 85 -13.72 -7.05 13.81
C ASP A 85 -14.90 -7.88 14.37
N ALA A 86 -15.20 -9.00 13.73
CA ALA A 86 -16.26 -9.90 14.15
C ALA A 86 -16.07 -10.48 15.58
N ASN A 87 -14.87 -10.36 16.14
CA ASN A 87 -14.52 -10.84 17.48
C ASN A 87 -14.56 -9.71 18.53
N GLY A 88 -14.92 -8.47 18.12
CA GLY A 88 -15.03 -7.31 18.99
C GLY A 88 -13.92 -6.29 18.79
N MET A 89 -13.86 -5.31 19.70
CA MET A 89 -12.86 -4.25 19.68
C MET A 89 -11.51 -4.80 20.16
N GLN A 90 -10.50 -4.78 19.27
CA GLN A 90 -9.11 -5.09 19.63
C GLN A 90 -8.32 -3.78 19.70
N ILE A 91 -7.74 -3.51 20.86
CA ILE A 91 -6.80 -2.41 21.07
C ILE A 91 -5.40 -3.02 21.07
N ARG A 92 -4.59 -2.66 20.08
CA ARG A 92 -3.18 -3.04 20.04
C ARG A 92 -2.33 -1.80 20.30
N THR A 93 -1.57 -1.84 21.36
CA THR A 93 -0.56 -0.84 21.70
C THR A 93 0.80 -1.49 21.53
N GLU A 94 1.60 -1.04 20.60
CA GLU A 94 2.89 -1.68 20.34
C GLU A 94 3.94 -1.30 21.40
N SER A 95 3.88 -0.07 21.95
CA SER A 95 4.71 0.36 23.08
C SER A 95 4.21 1.70 23.62
N LEU A 96 4.31 1.91 24.94
CA LEU A 96 4.03 3.21 25.54
C LEU A 96 5.05 4.29 25.13
N THR A 97 6.26 3.90 24.76
CA THR A 97 7.30 4.81 24.29
C THR A 97 7.00 5.32 22.88
N SER A 98 6.50 4.45 21.98
CA SER A 98 6.10 4.80 20.61
C SER A 98 4.91 5.77 20.59
N LEU A 99 4.06 5.76 21.62
CA LEU A 99 2.95 6.70 21.76
C LEU A 99 3.39 8.13 22.03
N LEU A 100 4.58 8.32 22.60
CA LEU A 100 5.08 9.62 23.04
C LEU A 100 6.04 10.27 22.05
N ILE A 101 6.78 9.49 21.27
CA ILE A 101 7.87 9.99 20.43
C ILE A 101 7.50 9.93 18.93
N GLY A 102 6.58 9.03 18.56
CA GLY A 102 6.24 8.78 17.15
C GLY A 102 7.38 8.07 16.40
N ASP A 103 7.09 6.91 15.89
CA ASP A 103 8.07 6.05 15.23
C ASP A 103 7.65 5.80 13.78
N ILE A 104 8.60 5.58 12.90
CA ILE A 104 8.35 5.14 11.52
C ILE A 104 8.87 3.71 11.38
N ALA A 105 8.11 2.85 10.74
CA ALA A 105 8.57 1.53 10.38
C ALA A 105 8.47 1.28 8.88
N PHE A 106 9.25 0.31 8.39
CA PHE A 106 9.11 -0.15 7.03
C PHE A 106 9.29 -1.65 6.88
N GLU A 107 8.73 -2.18 5.80
CA GLU A 107 8.97 -3.54 5.34
C GLU A 107 9.15 -3.57 3.82
N THR A 108 9.93 -4.53 3.35
CA THR A 108 10.09 -4.82 1.93
C THR A 108 9.42 -6.16 1.64
N PRO A 109 8.29 -6.16 0.88
CA PRO A 109 7.58 -7.40 0.57
C PRO A 109 8.42 -8.33 -0.30
N ALA A 110 8.63 -9.57 0.14
CA ALA A 110 9.43 -10.57 -0.57
C ALA A 110 8.72 -11.18 -1.81
N ASN A 111 7.43 -10.95 -1.96
CA ASN A 111 6.58 -11.63 -2.96
C ASN A 111 6.29 -10.80 -4.22
N LEU A 112 6.84 -9.61 -4.36
CA LEU A 112 6.62 -8.69 -5.49
C LEU A 112 7.76 -8.68 -6.51
N GLY A 113 8.62 -9.69 -6.53
CA GLY A 113 9.78 -9.80 -7.42
C GLY A 113 11.06 -9.23 -6.81
N ASP A 114 12.18 -9.44 -7.51
CA ASP A 114 13.48 -8.86 -7.14
C ASP A 114 13.52 -7.39 -7.60
N GLU A 115 12.84 -6.52 -6.86
CA GLU A 115 12.96 -5.09 -7.09
C GLU A 115 14.37 -4.61 -6.69
N PRO A 116 14.96 -3.69 -7.46
CA PRO A 116 16.30 -3.20 -7.15
C PRO A 116 16.33 -2.44 -5.83
N GLU A 117 17.50 -2.42 -5.19
CA GLU A 117 17.78 -1.54 -4.06
C GLU A 117 17.49 -0.09 -4.44
N SER A 118 16.95 0.65 -3.50
CA SER A 118 16.63 2.07 -3.71
C SER A 118 17.89 2.92 -3.62
N ALA A 119 17.96 3.93 -4.48
CA ALA A 119 19.03 4.90 -4.45
C ALA A 119 18.80 5.96 -3.36
N ALA A 120 19.89 6.58 -2.90
CA ALA A 120 19.80 7.72 -1.99
C ALA A 120 18.96 8.84 -2.60
N GLY A 121 18.00 9.36 -1.84
CA GLY A 121 17.06 10.38 -2.27
C GLY A 121 15.77 9.85 -2.91
N ASP A 122 15.62 8.54 -3.07
CA ASP A 122 14.35 7.96 -3.53
C ASP A 122 13.20 8.37 -2.61
N ARG A 123 12.01 8.49 -3.21
CA ARG A 123 10.80 8.95 -2.54
C ARG A 123 9.83 7.80 -2.36
N PHE A 124 9.20 7.76 -1.18
CA PHE A 124 8.21 6.75 -0.81
C PHE A 124 6.96 7.42 -0.24
N LEU A 125 5.84 6.71 -0.24
CA LEU A 125 4.65 7.11 0.48
C LEU A 125 4.77 6.67 1.94
N LEU A 126 4.44 7.57 2.88
CA LEU A 126 4.30 7.25 4.30
C LEU A 126 2.82 7.04 4.61
N TYR A 127 2.45 5.80 4.89
CA TYR A 127 1.10 5.41 5.26
C TYR A 127 0.80 5.77 6.73
N GLU A 128 -0.45 6.04 7.05
CA GLU A 128 -0.85 6.32 8.42
C GLU A 128 -0.79 5.09 9.34
N SER A 129 -0.87 3.89 8.75
CA SER A 129 -0.79 2.64 9.51
C SER A 129 -0.39 1.46 8.62
N ARG A 130 0.00 0.35 9.25
CA ARG A 130 0.27 -0.91 8.54
C ARG A 130 -1.00 -1.52 7.93
N GLU A 131 -2.15 -1.25 8.54
CA GLU A 131 -3.46 -1.69 8.04
C GLU A 131 -3.79 -1.01 6.72
N GLU A 132 -3.52 0.29 6.60
CA GLU A 132 -3.69 1.03 5.36
C GLU A 132 -2.84 0.45 4.21
N ILE A 133 -1.60 0.02 4.50
CA ILE A 133 -0.77 -0.66 3.51
C ILE A 133 -1.46 -1.93 2.99
N LYS A 134 -2.09 -2.71 3.87
CA LYS A 134 -2.81 -3.92 3.46
C LYS A 134 -4.01 -3.57 2.59
N GLU A 135 -4.79 -2.57 2.99
CA GLU A 135 -5.94 -2.10 2.21
C GLU A 135 -5.49 -1.54 0.85
N THR A 136 -4.43 -0.75 0.82
CA THR A 136 -3.85 -0.19 -0.41
C THR A 136 -3.20 -1.28 -1.28
N SER A 137 -2.64 -2.33 -0.69
CA SER A 137 -2.12 -3.49 -1.44
C SER A 137 -3.22 -4.27 -2.16
N TYR A 138 -4.45 -4.23 -1.65
CA TYR A 138 -5.64 -4.72 -2.35
C TYR A 138 -6.25 -3.66 -3.28
N SER A 139 -5.77 -2.42 -3.28
CA SER A 139 -6.32 -1.31 -4.07
C SER A 139 -5.90 -1.32 -5.54
N THR A 140 -4.94 -2.17 -5.95
CA THR A 140 -4.73 -2.44 -7.37
C THR A 140 -5.97 -3.15 -7.90
N LYS A 141 -6.86 -2.37 -8.50
CA LYS A 141 -8.11 -2.87 -9.06
C LYS A 141 -7.95 -3.01 -10.56
N LEU A 142 -8.11 -4.22 -11.05
CA LEU A 142 -8.22 -4.49 -12.49
C LEU A 142 -9.67 -4.47 -12.88
N LYS A 143 -10.00 -3.67 -13.91
CA LYS A 143 -11.35 -3.57 -14.45
C LYS A 143 -11.53 -4.54 -15.60
N PHE A 144 -12.60 -5.32 -15.55
CA PHE A 144 -13.02 -6.24 -16.61
C PHE A 144 -14.45 -5.97 -16.99
N ILE A 145 -14.74 -6.09 -18.28
CA ILE A 145 -16.12 -6.08 -18.79
C ILE A 145 -16.49 -7.52 -19.10
N LEU A 146 -17.57 -7.97 -18.50
CA LEU A 146 -18.15 -9.29 -18.75
C LEU A 146 -19.49 -9.09 -19.48
N TYR A 147 -19.72 -9.87 -20.54
CA TYR A 147 -20.97 -9.84 -21.28
C TYR A 147 -21.82 -11.04 -20.91
N PHE A 148 -23.06 -10.78 -20.52
CA PHE A 148 -24.03 -11.81 -20.18
C PHE A 148 -25.15 -11.81 -21.18
N GLU A 149 -25.53 -13.00 -21.66
CA GLU A 149 -26.67 -13.22 -22.56
C GLU A 149 -27.93 -13.56 -21.77
N ASN A 150 -27.78 -14.04 -20.56
CA ASN A 150 -28.87 -14.43 -19.68
C ASN A 150 -29.22 -13.35 -18.66
N SER A 151 -30.37 -13.53 -17.99
CA SER A 151 -30.85 -12.60 -16.99
C SER A 151 -29.87 -12.42 -15.84
N VAL A 152 -29.53 -11.18 -15.55
CA VAL A 152 -28.74 -10.75 -14.38
C VAL A 152 -29.63 -10.22 -13.26
N ARG A 153 -30.87 -10.69 -13.18
CA ARG A 153 -31.86 -10.27 -12.19
C ARG A 153 -31.31 -10.44 -10.78
N GLY A 154 -31.34 -9.37 -10.00
CA GLY A 154 -30.81 -9.36 -8.62
C GLY A 154 -29.36 -8.91 -8.48
N LEU A 155 -28.60 -8.80 -9.58
CA LEU A 155 -27.26 -8.26 -9.56
C LEU A 155 -27.34 -6.73 -9.35
N LYS A 156 -26.60 -6.22 -8.37
CA LYS A 156 -26.56 -4.79 -8.03
C LYS A 156 -25.11 -4.28 -8.11
N ILE A 157 -24.96 -2.99 -8.34
CA ILE A 157 -23.69 -2.30 -8.13
C ILE A 157 -23.25 -2.51 -6.68
N GLY A 158 -21.97 -2.79 -6.45
CA GLY A 158 -21.41 -3.15 -5.15
C GLY A 158 -21.55 -4.63 -4.78
N ALA A 159 -22.28 -5.46 -5.57
CA ALA A 159 -22.34 -6.90 -5.33
C ALA A 159 -20.94 -7.52 -5.34
N PRO A 160 -20.63 -8.48 -4.43
CA PRO A 160 -19.34 -9.11 -4.40
C PRO A 160 -19.10 -9.99 -5.63
N VAL A 161 -17.91 -9.92 -6.19
CA VAL A 161 -17.38 -10.91 -7.13
C VAL A 161 -16.62 -11.93 -6.31
N GLU A 162 -17.06 -13.18 -6.35
CA GLU A 162 -16.52 -14.23 -5.50
C GLU A 162 -15.94 -15.38 -6.34
N PHE A 163 -14.87 -15.95 -5.85
CA PHE A 163 -14.32 -17.21 -6.33
C PHE A 163 -14.36 -18.24 -5.18
N ARG A 164 -15.18 -19.25 -5.32
CA ARG A 164 -15.42 -20.30 -4.30
C ARG A 164 -15.78 -19.75 -2.92
N GLY A 165 -16.61 -18.70 -2.87
CA GLY A 165 -17.04 -18.05 -1.63
C GLY A 165 -16.04 -17.06 -1.05
N ILE A 166 -14.90 -16.82 -1.74
CA ILE A 166 -13.92 -15.81 -1.32
C ILE A 166 -14.13 -14.59 -2.21
N LYS A 167 -14.39 -13.43 -1.58
CA LYS A 167 -14.54 -12.16 -2.29
C LYS A 167 -13.20 -11.77 -2.92
N VAL A 168 -13.20 -11.59 -4.24
CA VAL A 168 -12.04 -11.18 -5.04
C VAL A 168 -12.25 -9.83 -5.74
N GLY A 169 -13.44 -9.25 -5.62
CA GLY A 169 -13.76 -7.99 -6.26
C GLY A 169 -15.19 -7.54 -6.02
N SER A 170 -15.66 -6.59 -6.82
CA SER A 170 -17.03 -6.08 -6.77
C SER A 170 -17.54 -5.64 -8.13
N VAL A 171 -18.87 -5.62 -8.29
CA VAL A 171 -19.55 -5.07 -9.45
C VAL A 171 -19.54 -3.55 -9.37
N VAL A 172 -19.05 -2.90 -10.43
CA VAL A 172 -18.93 -1.44 -10.51
C VAL A 172 -20.09 -0.83 -11.29
N ASP A 173 -20.51 -1.50 -12.39
CA ASP A 173 -21.57 -1.01 -13.26
C ASP A 173 -22.30 -2.14 -13.94
N VAL A 174 -23.59 -1.94 -14.23
CA VAL A 174 -24.46 -2.88 -14.97
C VAL A 174 -25.25 -2.08 -16.00
N LYS A 175 -25.05 -2.38 -17.27
CA LYS A 175 -25.71 -1.68 -18.37
C LYS A 175 -26.50 -2.64 -19.25
N LEU A 176 -27.45 -2.10 -20.00
CA LEU A 176 -28.09 -2.78 -21.10
C LEU A 176 -27.67 -2.06 -22.38
N GLU A 177 -27.07 -2.77 -23.30
CA GLU A 177 -26.66 -2.24 -24.60
C GLU A 177 -27.40 -2.96 -25.73
N PHE A 178 -27.86 -2.19 -26.70
CA PHE A 178 -28.42 -2.69 -27.94
C PHE A 178 -27.39 -2.49 -29.05
N ASP A 179 -26.90 -3.59 -29.61
CA ASP A 179 -26.01 -3.54 -30.77
C ASP A 179 -26.87 -3.47 -32.04
N ALA A 180 -26.93 -2.27 -32.62
CA ALA A 180 -27.73 -2.03 -33.83
C ALA A 180 -27.21 -2.79 -35.08
N ALA A 181 -25.95 -3.19 -35.09
CA ALA A 181 -25.35 -3.92 -36.22
C ALA A 181 -25.72 -5.41 -36.20
N THR A 182 -25.82 -6.00 -35.01
CA THR A 182 -26.20 -7.41 -34.83
C THR A 182 -27.65 -7.60 -34.41
N SER A 183 -28.36 -6.50 -34.06
CA SER A 183 -29.73 -6.50 -33.50
C SER A 183 -29.82 -7.30 -32.19
N GLU A 184 -28.72 -7.41 -31.45
CA GLU A 184 -28.64 -8.15 -30.19
C GLU A 184 -28.67 -7.23 -28.98
N LEU A 185 -29.32 -7.67 -27.90
CA LEU A 185 -29.24 -7.07 -26.59
C LEU A 185 -28.12 -7.76 -25.81
N ARG A 186 -27.21 -6.97 -25.27
CA ARG A 186 -26.11 -7.43 -24.42
C ARG A 186 -26.13 -6.73 -23.08
N ILE A 187 -25.68 -7.40 -22.05
CA ILE A 187 -25.59 -6.85 -20.70
C ILE A 187 -24.12 -6.79 -20.32
N PRO A 188 -23.41 -5.69 -20.64
CA PRO A 188 -22.06 -5.49 -20.15
C PRO A 188 -22.10 -5.18 -18.66
N ILE A 189 -21.32 -5.93 -17.90
CA ILE A 189 -21.11 -5.75 -16.46
C ILE A 189 -19.65 -5.37 -16.25
N LEU A 190 -19.43 -4.17 -15.70
CA LEU A 190 -18.11 -3.74 -15.29
C LEU A 190 -17.83 -4.28 -13.88
N ILE A 191 -16.78 -5.07 -13.75
CA ILE A 191 -16.30 -5.55 -12.45
C ILE A 191 -14.91 -4.99 -12.15
N GLU A 192 -14.62 -4.78 -10.88
CA GLU A 192 -13.27 -4.58 -10.36
C GLU A 192 -12.84 -5.84 -9.63
N VAL A 193 -11.65 -6.34 -9.98
CA VAL A 193 -11.00 -7.48 -9.31
C VAL A 193 -9.76 -6.96 -8.60
N GLU A 194 -9.54 -7.42 -7.39
CA GLU A 194 -8.41 -7.08 -6.53
C GLU A 194 -7.37 -8.23 -6.56
N PRO A 195 -6.34 -8.17 -7.45
CA PRO A 195 -5.39 -9.28 -7.62
C PRO A 195 -4.60 -9.59 -6.35
N GLY A 196 -4.40 -8.60 -5.48
CA GLY A 196 -3.73 -8.77 -4.20
C GLY A 196 -4.42 -9.75 -3.23
N ARG A 197 -5.71 -10.06 -3.46
CA ARG A 197 -6.42 -11.12 -2.73
C ARG A 197 -6.12 -12.51 -3.25
N LEU A 198 -5.50 -12.60 -4.44
CA LEU A 198 -5.12 -13.85 -5.06
C LEU A 198 -3.63 -14.11 -4.78
N THR A 199 -3.32 -15.03 -3.85
CA THR A 199 -1.93 -15.43 -3.61
C THR A 199 -1.48 -16.35 -4.74
N LEU A 200 -0.72 -15.83 -5.71
CA LEU A 200 -0.10 -16.63 -6.74
C LEU A 200 1.13 -17.36 -6.16
N LYS A 201 1.00 -18.65 -5.88
CA LYS A 201 2.12 -19.50 -5.40
C LYS A 201 3.21 -19.76 -6.43
N ARG A 202 3.03 -19.35 -7.70
CA ARG A 202 4.02 -19.51 -8.79
C ARG A 202 3.72 -18.47 -9.87
N ALA A 203 4.75 -17.81 -10.37
CA ALA A 203 4.65 -16.99 -11.56
C ALA A 203 4.23 -17.88 -12.75
N PHE A 204 2.97 -17.78 -13.15
CA PHE A 204 2.52 -18.34 -14.43
C PHE A 204 3.06 -17.40 -15.51
N ARG A 205 4.05 -17.83 -16.28
CA ARG A 205 4.32 -17.22 -17.57
C ARG A 205 3.06 -17.37 -18.41
N LEU A 206 2.39 -16.27 -18.68
CA LEU A 206 1.35 -16.17 -19.71
C LEU A 206 2.02 -16.41 -21.06
N ASN A 207 2.22 -17.67 -21.44
CA ASN A 207 2.44 -18.03 -22.82
C ASN A 207 1.08 -17.97 -23.52
N THR A 208 0.95 -16.97 -24.38
CA THR A 208 0.02 -16.83 -25.50
C THR A 208 -1.06 -17.91 -25.61
N LEU A 209 -2.26 -17.60 -25.14
CA LEU A 209 -3.47 -18.32 -25.52
C LEU A 209 -3.73 -18.03 -27.02
N LYS A 210 -3.32 -18.96 -27.89
CA LYS A 210 -3.83 -19.03 -29.28
C LYS A 210 -5.29 -19.42 -29.20
N VAL A 211 -6.17 -18.47 -29.43
CA VAL A 211 -7.56 -18.76 -29.77
C VAL A 211 -7.53 -19.40 -31.17
N ARG A 212 -7.89 -20.67 -31.26
CA ARG A 212 -8.23 -21.30 -32.53
C ARG A 212 -9.67 -20.93 -32.88
N SER A 213 -9.82 -20.29 -34.03
CA SER A 213 -11.07 -20.11 -34.76
C SER A 213 -11.73 -21.46 -35.09
#